data_d7ddd861e29a83bf8e7267a3bd4e374c
#
_entry.id   d7ddd861e29a83bf8e7267a3bd4e374c
#
_cell.length_a   1.000
_cell.length_b   1.000
_cell.length_c   1.000
_cell.angle_alpha   90.00
_cell.angle_beta   90.00
_cell.angle_gamma   90.00
#
_symmetry.space_group_name_H-M   'P 1'
#
loop_
_entity.id
_entity.type
_entity.pdbx_description
1 polymer ?
#
loop_
_entity_poly.entity_id
_entity_poly.type
_entity_poly.pdbx_seq_one_letter_code
_entity_poly.pdbx_strand_id
1 'polypeptide(L)'
;MRILVAHASRYGATEAIAERIAERLREAGHEAEARPVEEVGDTAGYGAFVIGSAVYFGKWLAEAARFVRRHRAELADGRPVWLFSTGPLETPETVAAEAEEGQDVLADAAPEEIPEFTEFLRARGHRVFFGALDPDALDLRDRLVRALPAGRPLLPEGDFRVWPDIDDWAAGIARELARA
;
A
#
# COMPACT_ATOMS: atom_id res chain seq x y z
N MET A 1 2.56 1.13 21.69
CA MET A 1 2.21 -0.15 21.00
C MET A 1 3.18 -0.35 19.85
N ARG A 2 3.62 -1.58 19.62
CA ARG A 2 4.51 -1.90 18.49
C ARG A 2 3.70 -2.23 17.25
N ILE A 3 3.97 -1.57 16.12
CA ILE A 3 3.21 -1.65 14.88
C ILE A 3 4.13 -2.08 13.74
N LEU A 4 3.74 -3.09 12.99
CA LEU A 4 4.41 -3.48 11.76
C LEU A 4 3.73 -2.82 10.56
N VAL A 5 4.51 -2.09 9.76
CA VAL A 5 4.11 -1.61 8.45
C VAL A 5 4.80 -2.50 7.40
N ALA A 6 4.17 -3.63 7.07
CA ALA A 6 4.70 -4.59 6.11
C ALA A 6 4.40 -4.14 4.67
N HIS A 7 5.37 -4.21 3.78
CA HIS A 7 5.17 -3.76 2.41
C HIS A 7 5.83 -4.67 1.36
N ALA A 8 5.24 -4.69 0.16
CA ALA A 8 5.87 -5.23 -1.03
C ALA A 8 5.96 -4.12 -2.09
N SER A 9 7.18 -3.85 -2.54
CA SER A 9 7.48 -2.75 -3.47
C SER A 9 8.41 -3.25 -4.57
N ARG A 10 8.12 -2.88 -5.82
CA ARG A 10 8.98 -3.27 -6.95
C ARG A 10 10.01 -2.19 -7.29
N TYR A 11 9.61 -0.93 -7.22
CA TYR A 11 10.43 0.22 -7.62
C TYR A 11 10.48 1.32 -6.55
N GLY A 12 10.27 0.97 -5.27
CA GLY A 12 10.47 1.86 -4.13
C GLY A 12 9.27 2.75 -3.76
N ALA A 13 8.25 2.92 -4.62
CA ALA A 13 7.14 3.82 -4.31
C ALA A 13 6.34 3.37 -3.07
N THR A 14 5.97 2.10 -3.00
CA THR A 14 5.23 1.51 -1.87
C THR A 14 6.07 1.48 -0.60
N GLU A 15 7.37 1.21 -0.73
CA GLU A 15 8.33 1.27 0.38
C GLU A 15 8.36 2.67 1.02
N ALA A 16 8.52 3.72 0.22
CA ALA A 16 8.53 5.08 0.71
C ALA A 16 7.20 5.49 1.37
N ILE A 17 6.06 5.00 0.87
CA ILE A 17 4.75 5.20 1.52
C ILE A 17 4.71 4.46 2.87
N ALA A 18 5.18 3.22 2.93
CA ALA A 18 5.24 2.44 4.17
C ALA A 18 6.12 3.11 5.23
N GLU A 19 7.29 3.61 4.83
CA GLU A 19 8.18 4.36 5.71
C GLU A 19 7.54 5.64 6.24
N ARG A 20 6.83 6.38 5.36
CA ARG A 20 6.09 7.59 5.76
C ARG A 20 4.99 7.28 6.76
N ILE A 21 4.21 6.21 6.55
CA ILE A 21 3.20 5.75 7.50
C ILE A 21 3.85 5.41 8.85
N ALA A 22 4.94 4.65 8.85
CA ALA A 22 5.66 4.29 10.08
C ALA A 22 6.21 5.53 10.80
N GLU A 23 6.73 6.52 10.08
CA GLU A 23 7.17 7.80 10.63
C GLU A 23 6.03 8.53 11.35
N ARG A 24 4.87 8.68 10.70
CA ARG A 24 3.70 9.34 11.29
C ARG A 24 3.18 8.60 12.54
N LEU A 25 3.20 7.28 12.51
CA LEU A 25 2.83 6.48 13.69
C LEU A 25 3.84 6.64 14.84
N ARG A 26 5.15 6.77 14.56
CA ARG A 26 6.16 7.08 15.57
C ARG A 26 5.99 8.46 16.17
N GLU A 27 5.67 9.46 15.36
CA GLU A 27 5.36 10.82 15.83
C GLU A 27 4.12 10.85 16.73
N ALA A 28 3.17 9.94 16.51
CA ALA A 28 2.00 9.74 17.36
C ALA A 28 2.28 8.94 18.65
N GLY A 29 3.54 8.57 18.93
CA GLY A 29 3.97 7.89 20.15
C GLY A 29 3.92 6.36 20.11
N HIS A 30 3.82 5.76 18.92
CA HIS A 30 3.91 4.31 18.74
C HIS A 30 5.35 3.86 18.39
N GLU A 31 5.66 2.59 18.61
CA GLU A 31 6.85 1.95 18.07
C GLU A 31 6.50 1.34 16.70
N ALA A 32 6.71 2.06 15.62
CA ALA A 32 6.37 1.60 14.29
C ALA A 32 7.63 1.37 13.44
N GLU A 33 7.64 0.27 12.69
CA GLU A 33 8.71 -0.04 11.74
C GLU A 33 8.12 -0.47 10.40
N ALA A 34 8.70 0.04 9.31
CA ALA A 34 8.42 -0.42 7.96
C ALA A 34 9.38 -1.56 7.60
N ARG A 35 8.85 -2.66 7.05
CA ARG A 35 9.65 -3.81 6.62
C ARG A 35 9.12 -4.42 5.33
N PRO A 36 10.01 -4.82 4.40
CA PRO A 36 9.62 -5.70 3.30
C PRO A 36 9.00 -7.00 3.83
N VAL A 37 7.90 -7.45 3.22
CA VAL A 37 7.20 -8.68 3.64
C VAL A 37 8.10 -9.91 3.66
N GLU A 38 9.14 -9.94 2.82
CA GLU A 38 10.10 -11.02 2.70
C GLU A 38 11.07 -11.10 3.89
N GLU A 39 11.25 -9.98 4.60
CA GLU A 39 12.10 -9.88 5.79
C GLU A 39 11.34 -10.09 7.10
N VAL A 40 10.00 -10.22 7.03
CA VAL A 40 9.17 -10.47 8.21
C VAL A 40 9.13 -11.96 8.50
N GLY A 41 9.84 -12.37 9.55
CA GLY A 41 9.87 -13.77 9.99
C GLY A 41 8.81 -14.12 11.03
N ASP A 42 8.54 -13.21 11.97
CA ASP A 42 7.62 -13.40 13.10
C ASP A 42 6.75 -12.16 13.30
N THR A 43 5.48 -12.37 13.56
CA THR A 43 4.47 -11.33 13.79
C THR A 43 4.01 -11.24 15.25
N ALA A 44 4.48 -12.13 16.13
CA ALA A 44 4.01 -12.23 17.53
C ALA A 44 4.29 -10.97 18.38
N GLY A 45 5.38 -10.25 18.08
CA GLY A 45 5.77 -9.06 18.83
C GLY A 45 5.02 -7.78 18.51
N TYR A 46 4.09 -7.79 17.56
CA TYR A 46 3.37 -6.61 17.12
C TYR A 46 1.94 -6.60 17.66
N GLY A 47 1.46 -5.42 18.05
CA GLY A 47 0.10 -5.22 18.52
C GLY A 47 -0.88 -4.75 17.44
N ALA A 48 -0.37 -4.31 16.28
CA ALA A 48 -1.15 -3.89 15.13
C ALA A 48 -0.37 -4.03 13.83
N PHE A 49 -1.08 -4.06 12.71
CA PHE A 49 -0.50 -4.23 11.38
C PHE A 49 -1.05 -3.23 10.37
N VAL A 50 -0.15 -2.70 9.55
CA VAL A 50 -0.47 -1.99 8.33
C VAL A 50 0.22 -2.76 7.20
N ILE A 51 -0.52 -3.27 6.23
CA ILE A 51 0.04 -4.14 5.19
C ILE A 51 -0.25 -3.52 3.83
N GLY A 52 0.78 -3.34 3.02
CA GLY A 52 0.65 -2.71 1.73
C GLY A 52 1.40 -3.38 0.61
N SER A 53 0.92 -3.17 -0.61
CA SER A 53 1.55 -3.66 -1.82
C SER A 53 1.41 -2.72 -2.99
N ALA A 54 2.41 -2.72 -3.88
CA ALA A 54 2.22 -2.22 -5.22
C ALA A 54 1.20 -3.07 -5.97
N VAL A 55 0.46 -2.42 -6.87
CA VAL A 55 -0.56 -3.05 -7.71
C VAL A 55 -0.02 -3.19 -9.13
N TYR A 56 -0.10 -4.40 -9.67
CA TYR A 56 0.23 -4.72 -11.04
C TYR A 56 -0.89 -5.53 -11.67
N PHE A 57 -1.43 -5.06 -12.79
CA PHE A 57 -2.53 -5.71 -13.50
C PHE A 57 -3.74 -6.02 -12.58
N GLY A 58 -4.12 -5.08 -11.72
CA GLY A 58 -5.23 -5.22 -10.79
C GLY A 58 -5.00 -6.15 -9.60
N LYS A 59 -3.75 -6.54 -9.34
CA LYS A 59 -3.38 -7.48 -8.27
C LYS A 59 -2.23 -6.95 -7.41
N TRP A 60 -2.22 -7.35 -6.17
CA TRP A 60 -1.06 -7.19 -5.31
C TRP A 60 0.12 -8.00 -5.82
N LEU A 61 1.33 -7.57 -5.51
CA LEU A 61 2.53 -8.37 -5.74
C LEU A 61 2.39 -9.73 -5.03
N ALA A 62 2.85 -10.79 -5.71
CA ALA A 62 2.66 -12.16 -5.24
C ALA A 62 3.26 -12.43 -3.85
N GLU A 63 4.36 -11.75 -3.51
CA GLU A 63 5.01 -11.84 -2.19
C GLU A 63 4.13 -11.26 -1.08
N ALA A 64 3.42 -10.14 -1.32
CA ALA A 64 2.48 -9.57 -0.35
C ALA A 64 1.27 -10.48 -0.14
N ALA A 65 0.67 -10.98 -1.22
CA ALA A 65 -0.46 -11.90 -1.14
C ALA A 65 -0.08 -13.21 -0.43
N ARG A 66 1.13 -13.73 -0.69
CA ARG A 66 1.66 -14.92 0.00
C ARG A 66 1.91 -14.66 1.49
N PHE A 67 2.45 -13.49 1.82
CA PHE A 67 2.67 -13.08 3.21
C PHE A 67 1.36 -13.07 3.98
N VAL A 68 0.33 -12.41 3.47
CA VAL A 68 -0.99 -12.33 4.12
C VAL A 68 -1.60 -13.72 4.32
N ARG A 69 -1.56 -14.57 3.30
CA ARG A 69 -2.11 -15.94 3.39
C ARG A 69 -1.30 -16.83 4.34
N ARG A 70 0.03 -16.72 4.35
CA ARG A 70 0.93 -17.48 5.23
C ARG A 70 0.71 -17.13 6.70
N HIS A 71 0.55 -15.86 7.01
CA HIS A 71 0.37 -15.35 8.38
C HIS A 71 -1.11 -15.13 8.74
N ARG A 72 -2.03 -15.78 8.00
CA ARG A 72 -3.47 -15.59 8.18
C ARG A 72 -3.92 -15.78 9.63
N ALA A 73 -3.45 -16.83 10.31
CA ALA A 73 -3.86 -17.13 11.67
C ALA A 73 -3.44 -16.04 12.66
N GLU A 74 -2.20 -15.55 12.51
CA GLU A 74 -1.63 -14.52 13.37
C GLU A 74 -2.24 -13.13 13.08
N LEU A 75 -2.49 -12.83 11.82
CA LEU A 75 -3.07 -11.55 11.41
C LEU A 75 -4.57 -11.45 11.73
N ALA A 76 -5.27 -12.59 11.79
CA ALA A 76 -6.71 -12.66 12.07
C ALA A 76 -7.05 -12.92 13.54
N ASP A 77 -6.10 -12.81 14.46
CA ASP A 77 -6.26 -13.12 15.89
C ASP A 77 -6.99 -12.02 16.70
N GLY A 78 -7.48 -10.99 16.04
CA GLY A 78 -8.20 -9.86 16.63
C GLY A 78 -7.36 -8.60 16.80
N ARG A 79 -6.06 -8.64 16.51
CA ARG A 79 -5.23 -7.44 16.43
C ARG A 79 -5.68 -6.54 15.26
N PRO A 80 -5.61 -5.21 15.42
CA PRO A 80 -6.05 -4.31 14.35
C PRO A 80 -5.16 -4.43 13.10
N VAL A 81 -5.80 -4.52 11.94
CA VAL A 81 -5.15 -4.60 10.63
C VAL A 81 -5.73 -3.53 9.70
N TRP A 82 -4.88 -2.81 9.00
CA TRP A 82 -5.21 -1.92 7.88
C TRP A 82 -4.46 -2.36 6.64
N LEU A 83 -5.07 -2.14 5.49
CA LEU A 83 -4.48 -2.48 4.20
C LEU A 83 -4.29 -1.22 3.37
N PHE A 84 -3.23 -1.17 2.56
CA PHE A 84 -3.09 -0.13 1.54
C PHE A 84 -2.54 -0.68 0.24
N SER A 85 -2.92 -0.04 -0.86
CA SER A 85 -2.43 -0.36 -2.20
C SER A 85 -1.74 0.86 -2.78
N THR A 86 -0.64 0.66 -3.49
CA THR A 86 0.00 1.70 -4.27
C THR A 86 -0.31 1.44 -5.73
N GLY A 87 -1.07 2.30 -6.32
CA GLY A 87 -1.63 2.07 -7.64
C GLY A 87 -1.62 3.24 -8.49
N PRO A 88 -2.62 3.88 -9.08
CA PRO A 88 -2.44 4.52 -10.37
C PRO A 88 -1.19 5.39 -10.48
N LEU A 89 -0.53 5.31 -11.64
CA LEU A 89 0.58 6.19 -12.03
C LEU A 89 0.01 7.33 -12.89
N GLU A 90 -0.90 8.10 -12.30
CA GLU A 90 -1.62 9.18 -12.93
C GLU A 90 -1.76 10.35 -11.96
N THR A 91 -2.00 11.55 -12.48
CA THR A 91 -2.25 12.68 -11.58
C THR A 91 -3.65 12.60 -10.98
N PRO A 92 -3.84 13.09 -9.74
CA PRO A 92 -5.17 13.17 -9.14
C PRO A 92 -6.18 13.91 -10.03
N GLU A 93 -5.73 14.94 -10.75
CA GLU A 93 -6.55 15.72 -11.68
C GLU A 93 -7.00 14.90 -12.88
N THR A 94 -6.14 14.05 -13.44
CA THR A 94 -6.47 13.15 -14.56
C THR A 94 -7.51 12.15 -14.13
N VAL A 95 -7.30 11.50 -12.98
CA VAL A 95 -8.24 10.52 -12.41
C VAL A 95 -9.59 11.17 -12.10
N ALA A 96 -9.58 12.39 -11.53
CA ALA A 96 -10.81 13.13 -11.24
C ALA A 96 -11.56 13.57 -12.50
N ALA A 97 -10.84 13.86 -13.60
CA ALA A 97 -11.45 14.24 -14.88
C ALA A 97 -12.11 13.07 -15.61
N GLU A 98 -11.64 11.84 -15.38
CA GLU A 98 -12.19 10.61 -15.96
C GLU A 98 -13.31 10.01 -15.11
N ALA A 99 -13.46 10.46 -13.86
CA ALA A 99 -14.50 9.99 -12.96
C ALA A 99 -15.88 10.53 -13.35
N GLU A 100 -16.89 9.67 -13.31
CA GLU A 100 -18.28 10.12 -13.31
C GLU A 100 -18.61 10.83 -11.99
N GLU A 101 -19.58 11.75 -12.01
CA GLU A 101 -19.96 12.53 -10.84
C GLU A 101 -20.36 11.63 -9.66
N GLY A 102 -19.59 11.68 -8.55
CA GLY A 102 -19.81 10.85 -7.36
C GLY A 102 -19.06 9.51 -7.32
N GLN A 103 -18.24 9.19 -8.33
CA GLN A 103 -17.44 7.98 -8.38
C GLN A 103 -16.13 8.16 -7.59
N ASP A 104 -15.82 7.23 -6.68
CA ASP A 104 -14.49 7.14 -6.04
C ASP A 104 -13.59 6.21 -6.86
N VAL A 105 -12.90 6.79 -7.85
CA VAL A 105 -12.04 6.05 -8.79
C VAL A 105 -10.91 5.30 -8.08
N LEU A 106 -10.42 5.82 -6.95
CA LEU A 106 -9.40 5.11 -6.16
C LEU A 106 -9.99 3.89 -5.43
N ALA A 107 -11.25 3.94 -5.02
CA ALA A 107 -11.92 2.76 -4.47
C ALA A 107 -12.13 1.69 -5.55
N ASP A 108 -12.47 2.09 -6.78
CA ASP A 108 -12.65 1.18 -7.92
C ASP A 108 -11.31 0.59 -8.40
N ALA A 109 -10.18 1.23 -8.11
CA ALA A 109 -8.83 0.72 -8.37
C ALA A 109 -8.33 -0.30 -7.33
N ALA A 110 -9.20 -0.75 -6.41
CA ALA A 110 -8.83 -1.74 -5.40
C ALA A 110 -8.49 -3.10 -6.08
N PRO A 111 -7.36 -3.74 -5.68
CA PRO A 111 -6.97 -5.05 -6.22
C PRO A 111 -7.98 -6.16 -5.90
N GLU A 112 -7.96 -7.19 -6.76
CA GLU A 112 -8.89 -8.33 -6.66
C GLU A 112 -8.83 -9.07 -5.31
N GLU A 113 -7.69 -9.07 -4.62
CA GLU A 113 -7.51 -9.75 -3.34
C GLU A 113 -8.09 -9.00 -2.13
N ILE A 114 -8.35 -7.69 -2.26
CA ILE A 114 -8.74 -6.86 -1.12
C ILE A 114 -10.04 -7.30 -0.45
N PRO A 115 -11.11 -7.67 -1.18
CA PRO A 115 -12.33 -8.18 -0.54
C PRO A 115 -12.06 -9.44 0.32
N GLU A 116 -11.30 -10.42 -0.22
CA GLU A 116 -10.90 -11.63 0.50
C GLU A 116 -10.13 -11.29 1.78
N PHE A 117 -9.11 -10.43 1.67
CA PHE A 117 -8.24 -10.07 2.79
C PHE A 117 -8.99 -9.25 3.85
N THR A 118 -9.83 -8.33 3.43
CA THR A 118 -10.65 -7.52 4.34
C THR A 118 -11.59 -8.39 5.17
N GLU A 119 -12.22 -9.37 4.53
CA GLU A 119 -13.16 -10.27 5.20
C GLU A 119 -12.46 -11.13 6.26
N PHE A 120 -11.43 -11.90 5.89
CA PHE A 120 -10.84 -12.84 6.84
C PHE A 120 -9.93 -12.19 7.88
N LEU A 121 -9.26 -11.07 7.56
CA LEU A 121 -8.46 -10.30 8.52
C LEU A 121 -9.32 -9.40 9.40
N ARG A 122 -10.59 -9.19 9.03
CA ARG A 122 -11.44 -8.14 9.62
C ARG A 122 -10.74 -6.80 9.60
N ALA A 123 -10.11 -6.49 8.45
CA ALA A 123 -9.34 -5.28 8.29
C ALA A 123 -10.22 -4.05 8.56
N ARG A 124 -9.70 -3.10 9.34
CA ARG A 124 -10.41 -1.87 9.73
C ARG A 124 -10.57 -0.89 8.58
N GLY A 125 -9.77 -1.04 7.52
CA GLY A 125 -9.88 -0.25 6.31
C GLY A 125 -8.86 -0.64 5.26
N HIS A 126 -9.12 -0.20 4.03
CA HIS A 126 -8.21 -0.26 2.90
C HIS A 126 -8.13 1.12 2.25
N ARG A 127 -6.94 1.53 1.83
CA ARG A 127 -6.73 2.78 1.10
C ARG A 127 -5.88 2.53 -0.14
N VAL A 128 -6.25 3.14 -1.25
CA VAL A 128 -5.41 3.21 -2.45
C VAL A 128 -4.71 4.56 -2.46
N PHE A 129 -3.41 4.56 -2.72
CA PHE A 129 -2.59 5.75 -2.91
C PHE A 129 -2.04 5.80 -4.33
N PHE A 130 -1.85 6.98 -4.86
CA PHE A 130 -1.10 7.18 -6.08
C PHE A 130 0.34 6.73 -5.90
N GLY A 131 0.93 6.21 -6.99
CA GLY A 131 2.30 5.70 -6.99
C GLY A 131 3.31 6.71 -7.51
N ALA A 132 4.52 6.22 -7.72
CA ALA A 132 5.61 6.93 -8.39
C ALA A 132 6.41 5.94 -9.22
N LEU A 133 6.98 6.40 -10.31
CA LEU A 133 7.85 5.60 -11.16
C LEU A 133 9.04 6.44 -11.62
N ASP A 134 10.23 5.98 -11.22
CA ASP A 134 11.50 6.45 -11.76
C ASP A 134 11.95 5.47 -12.86
N PRO A 135 12.09 5.91 -14.10
CA PRO A 135 12.54 5.05 -15.21
C PRO A 135 13.92 4.43 -14.98
N ASP A 136 14.78 5.09 -14.21
CA ASP A 136 16.12 4.58 -13.91
C ASP A 136 16.10 3.40 -12.92
N ALA A 137 15.02 3.30 -12.12
CA ALA A 137 14.80 2.18 -11.20
C ALA A 137 14.24 0.93 -11.88
N LEU A 138 13.73 1.03 -13.13
CA LEU A 138 13.13 -0.08 -13.86
C LEU A 138 14.14 -1.21 -14.12
N ASP A 139 13.69 -2.45 -13.99
CA ASP A 139 14.45 -3.61 -14.46
C ASP A 139 14.55 -3.65 -16.01
N LEU A 140 15.40 -4.51 -16.52
CA LEU A 140 15.66 -4.58 -17.97
C LEU A 140 14.39 -4.90 -18.77
N ARG A 141 13.51 -5.73 -18.24
CA ARG A 141 12.25 -6.13 -18.90
C ARG A 141 11.31 -4.95 -19.02
N ASP A 142 11.08 -4.21 -17.93
CA ASP A 142 10.17 -3.09 -17.90
C ASP A 142 10.73 -1.88 -18.66
N ARG A 143 12.08 -1.71 -18.70
CA ARG A 143 12.74 -0.76 -19.62
C ARG A 143 12.45 -1.07 -21.08
N LEU A 144 12.51 -2.35 -21.48
CA LEU A 144 12.20 -2.76 -22.85
C LEU A 144 10.70 -2.54 -23.16
N VAL A 145 9.80 -2.85 -22.23
CA VAL A 145 8.37 -2.55 -22.38
C VAL A 145 8.15 -1.05 -22.58
N ARG A 146 8.76 -0.22 -21.72
CA ARG A 146 8.65 1.25 -21.81
C ARG A 146 9.26 1.83 -23.08
N ALA A 147 10.25 1.17 -23.68
CA ALA A 147 10.84 1.59 -24.95
C ALA A 147 9.89 1.43 -26.14
N LEU A 148 8.86 0.59 -26.03
CA LEU A 148 7.85 0.45 -27.06
C LEU A 148 6.85 1.64 -27.01
N PRO A 149 6.32 2.08 -28.17
CA PRO A 149 5.36 3.20 -28.21
C PRO A 149 4.13 3.00 -27.32
N ALA A 150 3.64 1.76 -27.24
CA ALA A 150 2.51 1.38 -26.38
C ALA A 150 2.87 1.19 -24.89
N GLY A 151 4.15 1.11 -24.55
CA GLY A 151 4.60 0.85 -23.19
C GLY A 151 4.78 2.11 -22.34
N ARG A 152 5.06 3.26 -22.97
CA ARG A 152 5.21 4.54 -22.24
C ARG A 152 3.96 4.95 -21.46
N PRO A 153 2.74 4.87 -22.01
CA PRO A 153 1.53 5.17 -21.25
C PRO A 153 1.27 4.20 -20.09
N LEU A 154 1.77 2.96 -20.18
CA LEU A 154 1.62 1.96 -19.13
C LEU A 154 2.60 2.15 -17.96
N LEU A 155 3.74 2.78 -18.22
CA LEU A 155 4.81 3.04 -17.26
C LEU A 155 5.23 4.52 -17.35
N PRO A 156 4.33 5.46 -17.01
CA PRO A 156 4.61 6.89 -17.05
C PRO A 156 5.63 7.24 -15.96
N GLU A 157 6.55 8.15 -16.29
CA GLU A 157 7.51 8.71 -15.35
C GLU A 157 6.84 9.79 -14.50
N GLY A 158 7.06 9.75 -13.20
CA GLY A 158 6.60 10.80 -12.30
C GLY A 158 6.43 10.33 -10.87
N ASP A 159 6.27 11.32 -10.01
CA ASP A 159 5.83 11.13 -8.63
C ASP A 159 4.43 11.70 -8.48
N PHE A 160 3.45 10.82 -8.38
CA PHE A 160 2.04 11.15 -8.28
C PHE A 160 1.52 11.03 -6.84
N ARG A 161 2.39 10.66 -5.88
CA ARG A 161 2.01 10.47 -4.48
C ARG A 161 1.52 11.76 -3.85
N VAL A 162 0.40 11.68 -3.16
CA VAL A 162 -0.17 12.79 -2.39
C VAL A 162 0.19 12.59 -0.91
N TRP A 163 1.31 13.14 -0.49
CA TRP A 163 1.83 12.97 0.88
C TRP A 163 0.84 13.38 1.98
N PRO A 164 0.09 14.50 1.86
CA PRO A 164 -0.93 14.84 2.84
C PRO A 164 -1.98 13.75 3.06
N ASP A 165 -2.43 13.05 2.00
CA ASP A 165 -3.41 11.97 2.12
C ASP A 165 -2.86 10.78 2.89
N ILE A 166 -1.57 10.47 2.69
CA ILE A 166 -0.86 9.40 3.40
C ILE A 166 -0.72 9.78 4.88
N ASP A 167 -0.35 11.03 5.16
CA ASP A 167 -0.22 11.57 6.52
C ASP A 167 -1.56 11.54 7.26
N ASP A 168 -2.63 11.98 6.63
CA ASP A 168 -3.98 12.02 7.21
C ASP A 168 -4.50 10.61 7.50
N TRP A 169 -4.24 9.66 6.61
CA TRP A 169 -4.61 8.27 6.84
C TRP A 169 -3.83 7.64 8.00
N ALA A 170 -2.53 7.83 8.07
CA ALA A 170 -1.70 7.37 9.18
C ALA A 170 -2.12 8.00 10.52
N ALA A 171 -2.48 9.30 10.53
CA ALA A 171 -3.03 9.97 11.68
C ALA A 171 -4.41 9.39 12.09
N GLY A 172 -5.21 8.96 11.11
CA GLY A 172 -6.46 8.23 11.34
C GLY A 172 -6.22 6.93 12.10
N ILE A 173 -5.27 6.13 11.64
CA ILE A 173 -4.86 4.87 12.29
C ILE A 173 -4.42 5.14 13.73
N ALA A 174 -3.55 6.13 13.96
CA ALA A 174 -3.08 6.48 15.29
C ALA A 174 -4.23 6.86 16.24
N ARG A 175 -5.22 7.64 15.74
CA ARG A 175 -6.41 8.01 16.53
C ARG A 175 -7.29 6.80 16.87
N GLU A 176 -7.43 5.84 15.97
CA GLU A 176 -8.18 4.60 16.24
C GLU A 176 -7.48 3.74 17.29
N LEU A 177 -6.16 3.60 17.19
CA LEU A 177 -5.36 2.86 18.16
C LEU A 177 -5.39 3.47 19.57
N ALA A 178 -5.49 4.80 19.68
CA ALA A 178 -5.59 5.49 20.95
C ALA A 178 -6.97 5.29 21.65
N ARG A 179 -8.00 4.82 20.92
CA ARG A 179 -9.36 4.58 21.45
C ARG A 179 -9.60 3.11 21.79
N ALA A 180 -8.71 2.22 21.39
CA ALA A 180 -8.83 0.77 21.58
C ALA A 180 -8.15 0.32 22.86
#